data_de601ce2016512d1e78ccd3497d3f9d4
#
_entry.id   de601ce2016512d1e78ccd3497d3f9d4
#
_cell.length_a   1.000
_cell.length_b   1.000
_cell.length_c   1.000
_cell.angle_alpha   90.00
_cell.angle_beta   90.00
_cell.angle_gamma   90.00
#
_symmetry.space_group_name_H-M   'P 1'
#
loop_
_entity.id
_entity.type
_entity.pdbx_description
1 polymer ?
#
loop_
_entity_poly.entity_id
_entity_poly.type
_entity_poly.pdbx_seq_one_letter_code
_entity_poly.pdbx_strand_id
1 'polypeptide(L)'
;MYSEIGFAGSSGPDMFDAERSGPAVPEGGSHWRGAGAAPSRTENNVATRKKGGVFAVAQRLGRSLMLPIATLPAAGLLLRLGQDDMLGKDGLSSPLPWLEPVAKVLAAAGGAVFDNLPLIFAVGVAIGFARKSDGSTGVAGLFGYLVLKGVLGALAPYWGAAPKEGDDPVINYGVLAGIIIGVVAALLWQRYYRIKLPDWLAFFGGRRFVPIVTSVAAIVVAMVLGAVYPAFNWLINEQLGGWLMRAGTEGGAAGALAVLVFGTINRLLIPL
;
A
#
# COMPACT_ATOMS: atom_id res chain seq x y z
N MET A 1 59.94 -13.57 -3.20
CA MET A 1 60.14 -13.82 -1.78
C MET A 1 58.79 -13.65 -1.10
N TYR A 2 57.90 -14.63 -1.28
CA TYR A 2 56.73 -14.92 -0.46
C TYR A 2 56.42 -16.39 -0.61
N SER A 3 56.49 -17.08 0.52
CA SER A 3 56.43 -18.52 0.67
C SER A 3 55.01 -19.06 0.56
N GLU A 4 54.95 -20.20 -0.15
CA GLU A 4 53.84 -21.15 -0.16
C GLU A 4 53.52 -21.64 1.27
N ILE A 5 52.23 -21.62 1.64
CA ILE A 5 51.77 -22.43 2.75
C ILE A 5 50.79 -23.46 2.19
N GLY A 6 51.32 -24.68 2.01
CA GLY A 6 50.57 -25.87 1.71
C GLY A 6 49.71 -26.27 2.88
N PHE A 7 48.42 -26.56 2.62
CA PHE A 7 47.52 -27.20 3.57
C PHE A 7 47.36 -28.67 3.15
N ALA A 8 48.00 -29.52 3.93
CA ALA A 8 47.91 -30.96 3.80
C ALA A 8 46.49 -31.43 4.19
N GLY A 9 45.96 -32.32 3.37
CA GLY A 9 44.72 -33.03 3.64
C GLY A 9 44.86 -33.99 4.84
N SER A 10 43.84 -34.06 5.65
CA SER A 10 43.58 -35.15 6.56
C SER A 10 42.17 -35.67 6.29
N SER A 11 42.14 -36.82 5.64
CA SER A 11 41.01 -37.71 5.52
C SER A 11 40.67 -38.26 6.93
N GLY A 12 39.52 -37.87 7.47
CA GLY A 12 38.89 -38.50 8.65
C GLY A 12 37.68 -39.33 8.18
N PRO A 13 37.40 -40.48 8.82
CA PRO A 13 36.46 -41.44 8.29
C PRO A 13 34.98 -41.08 8.52
N ASP A 14 34.17 -41.57 7.58
CA ASP A 14 32.74 -41.56 7.50
C ASP A 14 32.08 -42.06 8.80
N MET A 15 31.35 -41.20 9.48
CA MET A 15 30.62 -41.49 10.71
C MET A 15 29.11 -41.16 10.53
N PHE A 16 28.49 -41.75 9.50
CA PHE A 16 27.03 -41.69 9.32
C PHE A 16 26.45 -42.95 8.66
N ASP A 17 26.92 -44.14 9.09
CA ASP A 17 26.26 -45.38 8.79
C ASP A 17 26.07 -46.25 10.05
N ALA A 18 25.22 -45.82 10.94
CA ALA A 18 24.66 -46.70 11.95
C ALA A 18 23.37 -46.05 12.48
N GLU A 19 22.26 -46.68 12.12
CA GLU A 19 20.95 -46.72 12.76
C GLU A 19 19.79 -46.64 11.75
N ARG A 20 19.70 -47.71 10.94
CA ARG A 20 18.43 -48.14 10.36
C ARG A 20 18.21 -49.61 10.72
N SER A 21 17.90 -49.86 11.98
CA SER A 21 17.24 -51.09 12.40
C SER A 21 16.04 -50.73 13.25
N GLY A 22 14.93 -50.35 12.62
CA GLY A 22 13.62 -50.30 13.24
C GLY A 22 13.05 -51.73 13.30
N PRO A 23 12.29 -52.06 14.37
CA PRO A 23 11.78 -53.42 14.61
C PRO A 23 10.71 -53.80 13.60
N ALA A 24 10.74 -55.06 13.19
CA ALA A 24 9.77 -55.72 12.32
C ALA A 24 8.33 -55.58 12.86
N VAL A 25 7.43 -55.19 11.98
CA VAL A 25 5.98 -55.25 12.20
C VAL A 25 5.52 -56.69 12.00
N PRO A 26 4.83 -57.32 12.92
CA PRO A 26 4.27 -58.66 12.73
C PRO A 26 3.07 -58.61 11.80
N GLU A 27 3.13 -59.35 10.72
CA GLU A 27 1.95 -59.75 9.94
C GLU A 27 1.08 -60.66 10.77
N GLY A 28 -0.19 -60.27 10.97
CA GLY A 28 -1.13 -61.15 11.65
C GLY A 28 -2.54 -60.60 11.74
N GLY A 29 -3.44 -61.14 10.91
CA GLY A 29 -4.81 -61.35 11.33
C GLY A 29 -5.88 -60.41 10.78
N SER A 30 -6.37 -60.72 9.63
CA SER A 30 -7.79 -60.80 9.22
C SER A 30 -8.89 -60.47 10.23
N HIS A 31 -10.00 -59.97 9.66
CA HIS A 31 -11.36 -59.85 10.19
C HIS A 31 -11.70 -58.55 10.92
N TRP A 32 -12.09 -57.54 10.16
CA TRP A 32 -13.29 -56.76 10.48
C TRP A 32 -14.08 -56.47 9.19
N ARG A 33 -15.01 -57.42 8.86
CA ARG A 33 -16.15 -57.10 8.02
C ARG A 33 -17.20 -56.50 8.96
N GLY A 34 -17.31 -55.22 8.97
CA GLY A 34 -18.38 -54.45 9.56
C GLY A 34 -18.90 -53.47 8.52
N ALA A 35 -20.01 -53.83 7.89
CA ALA A 35 -20.75 -52.96 7.00
C ALA A 35 -21.23 -51.74 7.76
N GLY A 36 -20.59 -50.63 7.53
CA GLY A 36 -21.01 -49.28 7.85
C GLY A 36 -20.94 -48.48 6.57
N ALA A 37 -22.09 -48.24 5.95
CA ALA A 37 -22.23 -47.41 4.76
C ALA A 37 -21.54 -46.08 5.02
N ALA A 38 -20.45 -45.81 4.28
CA ALA A 38 -19.90 -44.48 4.19
C ALA A 38 -21.00 -43.56 3.64
N PRO A 39 -21.31 -42.44 4.32
CA PRO A 39 -22.18 -41.45 3.72
C PRO A 39 -21.49 -40.97 2.45
N SER A 40 -22.16 -41.13 1.34
CA SER A 40 -21.79 -40.61 0.04
C SER A 40 -21.39 -39.14 0.18
N ARG A 41 -20.13 -38.85 -0.06
CA ARG A 41 -19.55 -37.51 -0.17
C ARG A 41 -19.96 -36.96 -1.52
N THR A 42 -21.25 -36.96 -1.77
CA THR A 42 -21.89 -36.36 -2.92
C THR A 42 -22.44 -35.02 -2.49
N GLU A 43 -21.98 -34.00 -3.18
CA GLU A 43 -22.72 -32.77 -3.45
C GLU A 43 -22.90 -31.78 -2.31
N ASN A 44 -21.81 -31.11 -1.95
CA ASN A 44 -21.90 -29.69 -1.67
C ASN A 44 -20.85 -28.88 -2.45
N ASN A 45 -20.63 -29.27 -3.70
CA ASN A 45 -20.05 -28.36 -4.71
C ASN A 45 -21.17 -27.52 -5.32
N VAL A 46 -22.05 -26.97 -4.50
CA VAL A 46 -22.98 -25.94 -4.93
C VAL A 46 -22.22 -24.62 -5.06
N ALA A 47 -21.75 -24.38 -6.27
CA ALA A 47 -21.88 -23.07 -6.95
C ALA A 47 -21.79 -21.81 -6.06
N THR A 48 -20.66 -21.56 -5.40
CA THR A 48 -20.24 -20.21 -5.06
C THR A 48 -19.25 -19.67 -6.10
N ARG A 49 -19.51 -19.98 -7.34
CA ARG A 49 -18.78 -19.46 -8.48
C ARG A 49 -19.59 -18.34 -9.12
N LYS A 50 -19.08 -17.12 -9.03
CA LYS A 50 -19.52 -15.88 -9.69
C LYS A 50 -20.39 -14.90 -8.90
N LYS A 51 -19.97 -14.52 -7.70
CA LYS A 51 -20.30 -13.17 -7.18
C LYS A 51 -19.05 -12.45 -6.69
N GLY A 52 -17.90 -12.68 -7.31
CA GLY A 52 -16.60 -12.20 -6.87
C GLY A 52 -15.99 -11.04 -7.66
N GLY A 53 -16.70 -10.38 -8.57
CA GLY A 53 -16.09 -9.35 -9.39
C GLY A 53 -15.62 -8.13 -8.57
N VAL A 54 -16.54 -7.25 -8.25
CA VAL A 54 -16.26 -5.96 -7.60
C VAL A 54 -15.98 -6.13 -6.11
N PHE A 55 -16.79 -6.93 -5.42
CA PHE A 55 -16.64 -7.15 -3.98
C PHE A 55 -15.31 -7.84 -3.61
N ALA A 56 -14.86 -8.82 -4.38
CA ALA A 56 -13.58 -9.47 -4.13
C ALA A 56 -12.39 -8.52 -4.42
N VAL A 57 -12.51 -7.63 -5.39
CA VAL A 57 -11.53 -6.57 -5.64
C VAL A 57 -11.49 -5.58 -4.49
N ALA A 58 -12.65 -5.13 -4.02
CA ALA A 58 -12.77 -4.22 -2.88
C ALA A 58 -12.18 -4.84 -1.59
N GLN A 59 -12.49 -6.11 -1.29
CA GLN A 59 -11.89 -6.82 -0.15
C GLN A 59 -10.37 -6.94 -0.26
N ARG A 60 -9.85 -7.21 -1.46
CA ARG A 60 -8.39 -7.28 -1.67
C ARG A 60 -7.76 -5.92 -1.50
N LEU A 61 -8.39 -4.87 -2.03
CA LEU A 61 -7.94 -3.49 -1.85
C LEU A 61 -7.93 -3.13 -0.35
N GLY A 62 -9.02 -3.38 0.37
CA GLY A 62 -9.10 -3.15 1.81
C GLY A 62 -7.99 -3.84 2.58
N ARG A 63 -7.70 -5.10 2.27
CA ARG A 63 -6.59 -5.85 2.89
C ARG A 63 -5.22 -5.24 2.56
N SER A 64 -5.01 -4.74 1.34
CA SER A 64 -3.75 -4.11 0.94
C SER A 64 -3.52 -2.76 1.61
N LEU A 65 -4.58 -2.09 2.07
CA LEU A 65 -4.52 -0.82 2.80
C LEU A 65 -4.17 -1.01 4.28
N MET A 66 -4.33 -2.21 4.84
CA MET A 66 -4.07 -2.44 6.28
C MET A 66 -2.63 -2.10 6.68
N LEU A 67 -1.64 -2.44 5.84
CA LEU A 67 -0.24 -2.19 6.16
C LEU A 67 0.08 -0.67 6.22
N PRO A 68 -0.25 0.15 5.23
CA PRO A 68 -0.08 1.59 5.31
C PRO A 68 -0.85 2.23 6.47
N ILE A 69 -2.11 1.80 6.70
CA ILE A 69 -2.94 2.36 7.77
C ILE A 69 -2.37 2.04 9.16
N ALA A 70 -1.79 0.84 9.35
CA ALA A 70 -1.20 0.45 10.63
C ALA A 70 -0.02 1.31 11.08
N THR A 71 0.64 2.02 10.16
CA THR A 71 1.76 2.93 10.48
C THR A 71 1.31 4.32 10.94
N LEU A 72 0.06 4.72 10.62
CA LEU A 72 -0.45 6.08 10.91
C LEU A 72 -0.50 6.43 12.40
N PRO A 73 -0.92 5.53 13.33
CA PRO A 73 -0.95 5.87 14.75
C PRO A 73 0.43 6.21 15.30
N ALA A 74 1.48 5.49 14.86
CA ALA A 74 2.85 5.78 15.30
C ALA A 74 3.32 7.14 14.77
N ALA A 75 3.07 7.44 13.50
CA ALA A 75 3.39 8.74 12.91
C ALA A 75 2.62 9.88 13.57
N GLY A 76 1.32 9.67 13.85
CA GLY A 76 0.48 10.63 14.55
C GLY A 76 0.96 10.91 15.97
N LEU A 77 1.40 9.89 16.69
CA LEU A 77 1.98 10.05 18.03
C LEU A 77 3.27 10.89 17.98
N LEU A 78 4.17 10.59 17.04
CA LEU A 78 5.41 11.36 16.86
C LEU A 78 5.12 12.82 16.54
N LEU A 79 4.20 13.07 15.59
CA LEU A 79 3.80 14.42 15.21
C LEU A 79 3.18 15.16 16.39
N ARG A 80 2.29 14.51 17.15
CA ARG A 80 1.60 15.11 18.30
C ARG A 80 2.55 15.44 19.43
N LEU A 81 3.49 14.56 19.76
CA LEU A 81 4.50 14.83 20.77
C LEU A 81 5.41 16.00 20.40
N GLY A 82 5.68 16.19 19.11
CA GLY A 82 6.51 17.28 18.60
C GLY A 82 5.81 18.63 18.48
N GLN A 83 4.48 18.74 18.74
CA GLN A 83 3.74 19.99 18.67
C GLN A 83 4.18 20.98 19.74
N ASP A 84 4.01 22.29 19.46
CA ASP A 84 4.43 23.38 20.32
C ASP A 84 3.79 23.35 21.71
N ASP A 85 2.54 22.88 21.79
CA ASP A 85 1.77 22.75 23.04
C ASP A 85 2.11 21.51 23.88
N MET A 86 2.86 20.55 23.34
CA MET A 86 3.28 19.35 24.07
C MET A 86 4.75 19.44 24.53
N LEU A 87 5.68 19.10 23.66
CA LEU A 87 7.12 19.17 23.93
C LEU A 87 7.77 20.44 23.38
N GLY A 88 7.07 21.23 22.55
CA GLY A 88 7.57 22.45 21.94
C GLY A 88 7.56 23.67 22.87
N LYS A 89 7.63 24.87 22.27
CA LYS A 89 7.89 26.14 22.95
C LYS A 89 6.87 26.50 24.03
N ASP A 90 5.60 26.19 23.80
CA ASP A 90 4.49 26.50 24.70
C ASP A 90 4.19 25.36 25.70
N GLY A 91 4.92 24.24 25.57
CA GLY A 91 4.80 23.05 26.39
C GLY A 91 5.95 22.84 27.36
N LEU A 92 6.43 21.59 27.46
CA LEU A 92 7.48 21.18 28.38
C LEU A 92 8.85 21.80 28.11
N SER A 93 9.12 22.34 26.92
CA SER A 93 10.37 23.01 26.65
C SER A 93 10.45 24.42 27.24
N SER A 94 9.36 25.03 27.66
CA SER A 94 9.36 26.31 28.35
C SER A 94 10.23 26.30 29.62
N PRO A 95 10.10 25.34 30.56
CA PRO A 95 10.99 25.18 31.68
C PRO A 95 12.31 24.45 31.34
N LEU A 96 12.37 23.70 30.19
CA LEU A 96 13.50 22.85 29.82
C LEU A 96 13.93 23.09 28.36
N PRO A 97 14.69 24.16 28.08
CA PRO A 97 15.00 24.58 26.69
C PRO A 97 15.70 23.50 25.82
N TRP A 98 16.38 22.55 26.44
CA TRP A 98 17.02 21.44 25.73
C TRP A 98 16.03 20.45 25.08
N LEU A 99 14.74 20.48 25.45
CA LEU A 99 13.69 19.67 24.84
C LEU A 99 13.19 20.22 23.50
N GLU A 100 13.39 21.49 23.21
CA GLU A 100 12.92 22.13 21.96
C GLU A 100 13.50 21.42 20.69
N PRO A 101 14.80 21.11 20.59
CA PRO A 101 15.30 20.37 19.44
C PRO A 101 14.70 18.96 19.33
N VAL A 102 14.43 18.30 20.45
CA VAL A 102 13.79 16.97 20.46
C VAL A 102 12.37 17.07 19.93
N ALA A 103 11.58 18.06 20.37
CA ALA A 103 10.24 18.31 19.87
C ALA A 103 10.24 18.54 18.35
N LYS A 104 11.14 19.36 17.84
CA LYS A 104 11.27 19.61 16.39
C LYS A 104 11.62 18.35 15.61
N VAL A 105 12.51 17.51 16.13
CA VAL A 105 12.87 16.23 15.49
C VAL A 105 11.65 15.28 15.45
N LEU A 106 10.90 15.17 16.55
CA LEU A 106 9.70 14.33 16.60
C LEU A 106 8.61 14.85 15.64
N ALA A 107 8.37 16.17 15.62
CA ALA A 107 7.43 16.78 14.69
C ALA A 107 7.84 16.53 13.23
N ALA A 108 9.12 16.73 12.90
CA ALA A 108 9.63 16.49 11.56
C ALA A 108 9.53 15.00 11.15
N ALA A 109 9.83 14.09 12.08
CA ALA A 109 9.73 12.65 11.83
C ALA A 109 8.28 12.21 11.55
N GLY A 110 7.33 12.69 12.36
CA GLY A 110 5.89 12.45 12.15
C GLY A 110 5.39 13.10 10.87
N GLY A 111 5.74 14.37 10.64
CA GLY A 111 5.39 15.14 9.44
C GLY A 111 5.87 14.45 8.15
N ALA A 112 7.10 13.98 8.11
CA ALA A 112 7.66 13.29 6.95
C ALA A 112 6.84 12.04 6.53
N VAL A 113 6.25 11.32 7.47
CA VAL A 113 5.35 10.19 7.16
C VAL A 113 4.06 10.71 6.54
N PHE A 114 3.44 11.74 7.11
CA PHE A 114 2.18 12.31 6.60
C PHE A 114 2.34 12.95 5.22
N ASP A 115 3.44 13.68 4.99
CA ASP A 115 3.75 14.29 3.69
C ASP A 115 3.96 13.27 2.59
N ASN A 116 4.43 12.07 2.95
CA ASN A 116 4.67 10.97 2.01
C ASN A 116 3.60 9.86 2.07
N LEU A 117 2.44 10.13 2.69
CA LEU A 117 1.33 9.16 2.72
C LEU A 117 0.98 8.60 1.35
N PRO A 118 0.79 9.41 0.29
CA PRO A 118 0.45 8.86 -1.02
C PRO A 118 1.48 7.86 -1.55
N LEU A 119 2.76 8.10 -1.27
CA LEU A 119 3.85 7.20 -1.64
C LEU A 119 3.78 5.88 -0.86
N ILE A 120 3.55 5.97 0.45
CA ILE A 120 3.42 4.79 1.34
C ILE A 120 2.24 3.94 0.88
N PHE A 121 1.11 4.56 0.53
CA PHE A 121 -0.04 3.85 -0.01
C PHE A 121 0.24 3.25 -1.39
N ALA A 122 0.96 3.93 -2.27
CA ALA A 122 1.33 3.37 -3.57
C ALA A 122 2.15 2.07 -3.43
N VAL A 123 3.15 2.08 -2.57
CA VAL A 123 4.00 0.90 -2.31
C VAL A 123 3.21 -0.20 -1.59
N GLY A 124 2.48 0.16 -0.53
CA GLY A 124 1.69 -0.79 0.26
C GLY A 124 0.60 -1.48 -0.55
N VAL A 125 -0.12 -0.72 -1.38
CA VAL A 125 -1.15 -1.26 -2.28
C VAL A 125 -0.52 -2.10 -3.38
N ALA A 126 0.59 -1.68 -3.98
CA ALA A 126 1.28 -2.46 -4.99
C ALA A 126 1.65 -3.86 -4.48
N ILE A 127 2.24 -3.92 -3.27
CA ILE A 127 2.63 -5.20 -2.64
C ILE A 127 1.41 -6.01 -2.19
N GLY A 128 0.46 -5.37 -1.51
CA GLY A 128 -0.70 -6.05 -0.90
C GLY A 128 -1.73 -6.54 -1.92
N PHE A 129 -1.91 -5.81 -3.03
CA PHE A 129 -2.86 -6.16 -4.07
C PHE A 129 -2.30 -7.17 -5.08
N ALA A 130 -0.99 -7.23 -5.28
CA ALA A 130 -0.37 -8.18 -6.20
C ALA A 130 -0.43 -9.62 -5.66
N ARG A 131 -0.64 -10.59 -6.56
CA ARG A 131 -0.50 -12.02 -6.24
C ARG A 131 0.98 -12.40 -6.36
N LYS A 132 1.52 -13.09 -5.32
CA LYS A 132 2.94 -13.48 -5.30
C LYS A 132 3.87 -12.28 -5.47
N SER A 133 3.53 -11.18 -4.78
CA SER A 133 4.35 -9.97 -4.76
C SER A 133 5.73 -10.23 -4.18
N ASP A 134 6.70 -9.46 -4.65
CA ASP A 134 8.05 -9.39 -4.07
C ASP A 134 8.51 -7.93 -3.98
N GLY A 135 9.76 -7.70 -3.59
CA GLY A 135 10.32 -6.36 -3.48
C GLY A 135 10.24 -5.53 -4.75
N SER A 136 10.31 -6.16 -5.94
CA SER A 136 10.21 -5.44 -7.21
C SER A 136 8.81 -4.88 -7.47
N THR A 137 7.76 -5.48 -6.88
CA THR A 137 6.40 -4.91 -6.91
C THR A 137 6.33 -3.60 -6.15
N GLY A 138 6.96 -3.53 -4.98
CA GLY A 138 7.06 -2.29 -4.19
C GLY A 138 7.84 -1.21 -4.95
N VAL A 139 8.96 -1.58 -5.56
CA VAL A 139 9.74 -0.68 -6.42
C VAL A 139 8.92 -0.17 -7.60
N ALA A 140 8.09 -1.01 -8.23
CA ALA A 140 7.18 -0.58 -9.29
C ALA A 140 6.15 0.44 -8.80
N GLY A 141 5.58 0.25 -7.61
CA GLY A 141 4.69 1.22 -6.97
C GLY A 141 5.38 2.55 -6.67
N LEU A 142 6.60 2.50 -6.14
CA LEU A 142 7.44 3.67 -5.86
C LEU A 142 7.71 4.48 -7.14
N PHE A 143 8.28 3.84 -8.16
CA PHE A 143 8.59 4.51 -9.43
C PHE A 143 7.34 5.05 -10.12
N GLY A 144 6.27 4.24 -10.13
CA GLY A 144 4.98 4.67 -10.68
C GLY A 144 4.46 5.94 -10.01
N TYR A 145 4.53 6.02 -8.69
CA TYR A 145 4.07 7.21 -7.95
C TYR A 145 4.96 8.44 -8.20
N LEU A 146 6.29 8.27 -8.21
CA LEU A 146 7.19 9.38 -8.47
C LEU A 146 6.99 9.97 -9.87
N VAL A 147 6.85 9.11 -10.88
CA VAL A 147 6.54 9.55 -12.25
C VAL A 147 5.16 10.22 -12.31
N LEU A 148 4.13 9.62 -11.70
CA LEU A 148 2.79 10.20 -11.63
C LEU A 148 2.83 11.61 -11.03
N LYS A 149 3.47 11.78 -9.87
CA LYS A 149 3.60 13.06 -9.19
C LYS A 149 4.33 14.10 -10.05
N GLY A 150 5.43 13.70 -10.71
CA GLY A 150 6.19 14.58 -11.59
C GLY A 150 5.37 15.05 -12.80
N VAL A 151 4.63 14.13 -13.44
CA VAL A 151 3.78 14.47 -14.60
C VAL A 151 2.59 15.34 -14.18
N LEU A 152 1.93 15.04 -13.05
CA LEU A 152 0.85 15.89 -12.53
C LEU A 152 1.35 17.29 -12.18
N GLY A 153 2.56 17.41 -11.62
CA GLY A 153 3.20 18.71 -11.39
C GLY A 153 3.44 19.50 -12.69
N ALA A 154 3.88 18.83 -13.76
CA ALA A 154 4.07 19.46 -15.07
C ALA A 154 2.75 19.87 -15.74
N LEU A 155 1.64 19.15 -15.43
CA LEU A 155 0.31 19.47 -15.95
C LEU A 155 -0.44 20.51 -15.10
N ALA A 156 0.03 20.79 -13.90
CA ALA A 156 -0.63 21.69 -12.96
C ALA A 156 -0.90 23.10 -13.53
N PRO A 157 0.00 23.75 -14.28
CA PRO A 157 -0.29 25.06 -14.89
C PRO A 157 -1.45 25.05 -15.88
N TYR A 158 -1.78 23.89 -16.45
CA TYR A 158 -2.82 23.78 -17.49
C TYR A 158 -4.18 23.36 -16.94
N TRP A 159 -4.19 22.46 -15.95
CA TRP A 159 -5.41 21.81 -15.43
C TRP A 159 -5.52 21.84 -13.91
N GLY A 160 -4.52 22.38 -13.24
CA GLY A 160 -4.51 22.48 -11.78
C GLY A 160 -5.46 23.56 -11.26
N ALA A 161 -5.71 23.51 -9.97
CA ALA A 161 -6.43 24.56 -9.25
C ALA A 161 -5.51 25.18 -8.20
N ALA A 162 -5.55 26.50 -8.06
CA ALA A 162 -4.83 27.20 -7.02
C ALA A 162 -5.56 26.96 -5.67
N PRO A 163 -4.86 26.52 -4.60
CA PRO A 163 -5.47 26.34 -3.27
C PRO A 163 -5.96 27.65 -2.67
N LYS A 164 -5.27 28.74 -2.97
CA LYS A 164 -5.63 30.11 -2.57
C LYS A 164 -5.36 31.06 -3.73
N GLU A 165 -6.02 32.21 -3.67
CA GLU A 165 -5.80 33.27 -4.63
C GLU A 165 -4.33 33.77 -4.52
N GLY A 166 -3.58 33.65 -5.63
CA GLY A 166 -2.15 33.96 -5.70
C GLY A 166 -1.18 32.79 -5.53
N ASP A 167 -1.67 31.62 -5.18
CA ASP A 167 -0.83 30.41 -5.15
C ASP A 167 -0.69 29.78 -6.54
N ASP A 168 0.41 29.03 -6.74
CA ASP A 168 0.59 28.25 -7.96
C ASP A 168 -0.48 27.14 -8.07
N PRO A 169 -0.98 26.89 -9.29
CA PRO A 169 -1.95 25.82 -9.49
C PRO A 169 -1.30 24.45 -9.21
N VAL A 170 -2.03 23.60 -8.51
CA VAL A 170 -1.60 22.24 -8.17
C VAL A 170 -2.65 21.21 -8.56
N ILE A 171 -2.20 20.02 -8.93
CA ILE A 171 -3.04 18.84 -9.09
C ILE A 171 -2.73 17.91 -7.93
N ASN A 172 -3.61 17.87 -6.95
CA ASN A 172 -3.41 17.04 -5.76
C ASN A 172 -4.58 16.08 -5.53
N TYR A 173 -4.35 14.83 -5.79
CA TYR A 173 -5.26 13.73 -5.47
C TYR A 173 -4.95 13.07 -4.12
N GLY A 174 -3.91 13.54 -3.41
CA GLY A 174 -3.50 12.96 -2.13
C GLY A 174 -3.26 11.45 -2.21
N VAL A 175 -3.76 10.74 -1.21
CA VAL A 175 -3.63 9.28 -1.08
C VAL A 175 -4.30 8.52 -2.23
N LEU A 176 -5.35 9.09 -2.86
CA LEU A 176 -6.06 8.45 -3.97
C LEU A 176 -5.12 8.21 -5.17
N ALA A 177 -4.23 9.15 -5.49
CA ALA A 177 -3.21 8.97 -6.51
C ALA A 177 -2.29 7.77 -6.21
N GLY A 178 -1.88 7.64 -4.94
CA GLY A 178 -1.07 6.51 -4.47
C GLY A 178 -1.80 5.17 -4.63
N ILE A 179 -3.07 5.10 -4.23
CA ILE A 179 -3.88 3.89 -4.36
C ILE A 179 -4.05 3.50 -5.83
N ILE A 180 -4.39 4.45 -6.70
CA ILE A 180 -4.59 4.20 -8.13
C ILE A 180 -3.32 3.62 -8.75
N ILE A 181 -2.18 4.27 -8.56
CA ILE A 181 -0.93 3.81 -9.17
C ILE A 181 -0.44 2.50 -8.54
N GLY A 182 -0.68 2.28 -7.24
CA GLY A 182 -0.40 1.02 -6.56
C GLY A 182 -1.17 -0.15 -7.16
N VAL A 183 -2.47 0.04 -7.45
CA VAL A 183 -3.30 -0.97 -8.14
C VAL A 183 -2.79 -1.21 -9.56
N VAL A 184 -2.46 -0.16 -10.31
CA VAL A 184 -1.89 -0.27 -11.66
C VAL A 184 -0.58 -1.06 -11.63
N ALA A 185 0.34 -0.74 -10.71
CA ALA A 185 1.58 -1.47 -10.53
C ALA A 185 1.36 -2.96 -10.24
N ALA A 186 0.40 -3.27 -9.34
CA ALA A 186 0.05 -4.65 -8.99
C ALA A 186 -0.56 -5.42 -10.18
N LEU A 187 -1.39 -4.78 -11.00
CA LEU A 187 -1.96 -5.40 -12.19
C LEU A 187 -0.89 -5.65 -13.26
N LEU A 188 -0.02 -4.68 -13.49
CA LEU A 188 1.10 -4.82 -14.42
C LEU A 188 2.08 -5.89 -13.94
N TRP A 189 2.34 -5.98 -12.63
CA TRP A 189 3.11 -7.08 -12.05
C TRP A 189 2.50 -8.43 -12.40
N GLN A 190 1.21 -8.64 -12.17
CA GLN A 190 0.54 -9.90 -12.45
C GLN A 190 0.62 -10.29 -13.94
N ARG A 191 0.72 -9.32 -14.84
CA ARG A 191 0.77 -9.54 -16.28
C ARG A 191 2.19 -9.77 -16.80
N TYR A 192 3.18 -9.03 -16.30
CA TYR A 192 4.49 -8.89 -16.92
C TYR A 192 5.67 -9.49 -16.14
N TYR A 193 5.50 -9.97 -14.90
CA TYR A 193 6.59 -10.48 -14.09
C TYR A 193 7.34 -11.70 -14.66
N ARG A 194 6.77 -12.37 -15.66
CA ARG A 194 7.35 -13.55 -16.36
C ARG A 194 7.62 -13.29 -17.83
N ILE A 195 7.61 -12.05 -18.28
CA ILE A 195 7.84 -11.75 -19.69
C ILE A 195 9.26 -12.13 -20.10
N LYS A 196 9.37 -12.81 -21.23
CA LYS A 196 10.63 -13.06 -21.88
C LYS A 196 10.80 -12.02 -22.98
N LEU A 197 11.84 -11.22 -22.89
CA LEU A 197 12.21 -10.22 -23.89
C LEU A 197 13.21 -10.82 -24.88
N PRO A 198 13.35 -10.25 -26.10
CA PRO A 198 14.39 -10.60 -27.05
C PRO A 198 15.78 -10.48 -26.43
N ASP A 199 16.77 -11.23 -26.97
CA ASP A 199 18.12 -11.35 -26.38
C ASP A 199 18.82 -10.01 -26.16
N TRP A 200 18.61 -9.03 -26.99
CA TRP A 200 19.17 -7.67 -26.87
C TRP A 200 18.56 -6.84 -25.71
N LEU A 201 17.37 -7.21 -25.22
CA LEU A 201 16.70 -6.63 -24.07
C LEU A 201 16.60 -7.60 -22.89
N ALA A 202 17.21 -8.78 -22.96
CA ALA A 202 17.09 -9.84 -21.96
C ALA A 202 17.46 -9.37 -20.53
N PHE A 203 18.39 -8.42 -20.42
CA PHE A 203 18.76 -7.81 -19.14
C PHE A 203 17.59 -7.17 -18.40
N PHE A 204 16.66 -6.56 -19.13
CA PHE A 204 15.47 -5.92 -18.56
C PHE A 204 14.29 -6.89 -18.38
N GLY A 205 14.44 -8.16 -18.74
CA GLY A 205 13.38 -9.17 -18.69
C GLY A 205 12.91 -9.53 -17.28
N GLY A 206 11.74 -10.16 -17.21
CA GLY A 206 11.15 -10.67 -15.99
C GLY A 206 10.75 -9.57 -15.00
N ARG A 207 11.15 -9.72 -13.74
CA ARG A 207 10.74 -8.82 -12.63
C ARG A 207 11.23 -7.38 -12.78
N ARG A 208 12.38 -7.18 -13.44
CA ARG A 208 12.97 -5.85 -13.67
C ARG A 208 12.19 -5.02 -14.68
N PHE A 209 11.43 -5.68 -15.55
CA PHE A 209 10.61 -5.01 -16.56
C PHE A 209 9.40 -4.28 -15.97
N VAL A 210 8.88 -4.77 -14.85
CA VAL A 210 7.65 -4.24 -14.26
C VAL A 210 7.76 -2.78 -13.83
N PRO A 211 8.80 -2.32 -13.09
CA PRO A 211 8.97 -0.90 -12.76
C PRO A 211 9.01 -0.01 -14.01
N ILE A 212 9.65 -0.45 -15.09
CA ILE A 212 9.76 0.30 -16.35
C ILE A 212 8.38 0.48 -16.98
N VAL A 213 7.63 -0.61 -17.14
CA VAL A 213 6.27 -0.56 -17.70
C VAL A 213 5.34 0.24 -16.82
N THR A 214 5.49 0.12 -15.50
CA THR A 214 4.68 0.90 -14.56
C THR A 214 4.95 2.39 -14.69
N SER A 215 6.21 2.81 -14.90
CA SER A 215 6.55 4.21 -15.13
C SER A 215 5.90 4.75 -16.41
N VAL A 216 5.93 3.99 -17.50
CA VAL A 216 5.25 4.37 -18.74
C VAL A 216 3.72 4.44 -18.55
N ALA A 217 3.14 3.45 -17.88
CA ALA A 217 1.71 3.46 -17.56
C ALA A 217 1.35 4.64 -16.63
N ALA A 218 2.23 5.02 -15.71
CA ALA A 218 2.02 6.17 -14.82
C ALA A 218 1.89 7.50 -15.59
N ILE A 219 2.62 7.67 -16.70
CA ILE A 219 2.46 8.85 -17.56
C ILE A 219 1.04 8.91 -18.15
N VAL A 220 0.55 7.77 -18.67
CA VAL A 220 -0.81 7.70 -19.23
C VAL A 220 -1.86 7.95 -18.14
N VAL A 221 -1.70 7.33 -16.98
CA VAL A 221 -2.60 7.54 -15.83
C VAL A 221 -2.57 9.00 -15.38
N ALA A 222 -1.40 9.63 -15.33
CA ALA A 222 -1.27 11.03 -14.97
C ALA A 222 -1.96 11.97 -15.95
N MET A 223 -1.85 11.70 -17.26
CA MET A 223 -2.58 12.49 -18.28
C MET A 223 -4.10 12.38 -18.12
N VAL A 224 -4.59 11.16 -17.86
CA VAL A 224 -6.03 10.95 -17.62
C VAL A 224 -6.48 11.65 -16.33
N LEU A 225 -5.74 11.49 -15.25
CA LEU A 225 -6.05 12.16 -13.98
C LEU A 225 -5.97 13.68 -14.12
N GLY A 226 -4.94 14.21 -14.81
CA GLY A 226 -4.82 15.64 -15.07
C GLY A 226 -6.05 16.19 -15.82
N ALA A 227 -6.49 15.51 -16.88
CA ALA A 227 -7.67 15.91 -17.66
C ALA A 227 -8.98 15.83 -16.84
N VAL A 228 -9.09 14.89 -15.90
CA VAL A 228 -10.26 14.72 -15.03
C VAL A 228 -10.23 15.68 -13.83
N TYR A 229 -9.06 16.24 -13.49
CA TYR A 229 -8.91 17.06 -12.29
C TYR A 229 -9.83 18.29 -12.22
N PRO A 230 -10.07 19.06 -13.27
CA PRO A 230 -10.99 20.19 -13.20
C PRO A 230 -12.41 19.78 -12.78
N ALA A 231 -12.91 18.66 -13.34
CA ALA A 231 -14.22 18.14 -12.97
C ALA A 231 -14.24 17.60 -11.51
N PHE A 232 -13.16 16.93 -11.09
CA PHE A 232 -13.00 16.46 -9.72
C PHE A 232 -12.93 17.62 -8.72
N ASN A 233 -12.15 18.65 -9.02
CA ASN A 233 -12.03 19.84 -8.19
C ASN A 233 -13.35 20.58 -8.06
N TRP A 234 -14.07 20.78 -9.17
CA TRP A 234 -15.38 21.39 -9.18
C TRP A 234 -16.39 20.61 -8.29
N LEU A 235 -16.42 19.29 -8.45
CA LEU A 235 -17.34 18.44 -7.66
C LEU A 235 -17.03 18.49 -6.16
N ILE A 236 -15.75 18.37 -5.79
CA ILE A 236 -15.36 18.26 -4.37
C ILE A 236 -15.31 19.63 -3.68
N ASN A 237 -14.65 20.61 -4.28
CA ASN A 237 -14.40 21.88 -3.63
C ASN A 237 -15.55 22.87 -3.81
N GLU A 238 -16.12 22.97 -5.03
CA GLU A 238 -17.16 23.94 -5.27
C GLU A 238 -18.56 23.43 -4.89
N GLN A 239 -18.91 22.22 -5.32
CA GLN A 239 -20.23 21.67 -5.02
C GLN A 239 -20.33 21.17 -3.58
N LEU A 240 -19.47 20.25 -3.19
CA LEU A 240 -19.56 19.63 -1.86
C LEU A 240 -19.06 20.58 -0.77
N GLY A 241 -17.91 21.21 -0.97
CA GLY A 241 -17.31 22.17 -0.04
C GLY A 241 -18.18 23.42 0.12
N GLY A 242 -18.62 24.01 -0.99
CA GLY A 242 -19.51 25.17 -0.98
C GLY A 242 -20.87 24.88 -0.34
N TRP A 243 -21.45 23.70 -0.57
CA TRP A 243 -22.69 23.28 0.10
C TRP A 243 -22.49 23.11 1.62
N LEU A 244 -21.38 22.46 2.04
CA LEU A 244 -21.07 22.31 3.47
C LEU A 244 -20.87 23.66 4.18
N MET A 245 -20.13 24.58 3.55
CA MET A 245 -19.87 25.90 4.13
C MET A 245 -21.17 26.73 4.27
N ARG A 246 -22.01 26.78 3.22
CA ARG A 246 -23.29 27.47 3.27
C ARG A 246 -24.22 26.87 4.31
N ALA A 247 -24.32 25.54 4.33
CA ALA A 247 -25.15 24.87 5.34
C ALA A 247 -24.66 25.08 6.78
N GLY A 248 -23.34 25.22 6.98
CA GLY A 248 -22.75 25.51 8.28
C GLY A 248 -22.97 26.97 8.76
N THR A 249 -23.06 27.93 7.82
CA THR A 249 -23.21 29.38 8.13
C THR A 249 -24.66 29.82 8.22
N GLU A 250 -25.57 29.22 7.44
CA GLU A 250 -26.98 29.66 7.37
C GLU A 250 -27.83 29.21 8.56
N GLY A 251 -27.36 28.30 9.41
CA GLY A 251 -28.12 27.80 10.57
C GLY A 251 -29.51 27.24 10.17
N GLY A 252 -30.16 26.48 10.99
CA GLY A 252 -31.48 25.91 10.69
C GLY A 252 -31.44 24.49 10.15
N ALA A 253 -32.49 24.04 9.46
CA ALA A 253 -32.64 22.65 9.02
C ALA A 253 -31.56 22.22 8.02
N ALA A 254 -31.10 23.13 7.16
CA ALA A 254 -30.03 22.84 6.19
C ALA A 254 -28.67 22.64 6.87
N GLY A 255 -28.35 23.45 7.88
CA GLY A 255 -27.15 23.28 8.70
C GLY A 255 -27.17 21.97 9.49
N ALA A 256 -28.32 21.66 10.10
CA ALA A 256 -28.50 20.39 10.82
C ALA A 256 -28.32 19.16 9.88
N LEU A 257 -28.88 19.21 8.66
CA LEU A 257 -28.70 18.16 7.65
C LEU A 257 -27.25 18.04 7.19
N ALA A 258 -26.53 19.15 6.97
CA ALA A 258 -25.13 19.12 6.58
C ALA A 258 -24.26 18.51 7.65
N VAL A 259 -24.44 18.88 8.92
CA VAL A 259 -23.72 18.30 10.07
C VAL A 259 -24.06 16.82 10.23
N LEU A 260 -25.33 16.44 10.03
CA LEU A 260 -25.78 15.06 10.11
C LEU A 260 -25.17 14.22 8.99
N VAL A 261 -25.19 14.71 7.74
CA VAL A 261 -24.60 14.02 6.59
C VAL A 261 -23.09 13.90 6.76
N PHE A 262 -22.40 14.99 7.12
CA PHE A 262 -20.96 14.98 7.38
C PHE A 262 -20.59 14.04 8.53
N GLY A 263 -21.30 14.15 9.66
CA GLY A 263 -21.10 13.30 10.82
C GLY A 263 -21.37 11.83 10.54
N THR A 264 -22.40 11.53 9.73
CA THR A 264 -22.72 10.15 9.32
C THR A 264 -21.68 9.59 8.39
N ILE A 265 -21.24 10.35 7.37
CA ILE A 265 -20.19 9.94 6.43
C ILE A 265 -18.87 9.74 7.19
N ASN A 266 -18.51 10.68 8.06
CA ASN A 266 -17.29 10.58 8.86
C ASN A 266 -17.34 9.36 9.79
N ARG A 267 -18.49 9.09 10.41
CA ARG A 267 -18.68 7.95 11.31
C ARG A 267 -18.74 6.60 10.59
N LEU A 268 -19.19 6.58 9.33
CA LEU A 268 -19.13 5.39 8.45
C LEU A 268 -17.73 5.12 7.93
N LEU A 269 -16.91 6.16 7.72
CA LEU A 269 -15.54 6.01 7.24
C LEU A 269 -14.54 5.61 8.32
N ILE A 270 -14.81 5.91 9.60
CA ILE A 270 -13.93 5.54 10.72
C ILE A 270 -13.80 4.01 10.92
N PRO A 271 -14.86 3.17 10.82
CA PRO A 271 -14.75 1.72 10.99
C PRO A 271 -14.35 0.96 9.72
N LEU A 272 -14.22 1.62 8.56
CA LEU A 272 -13.78 1.03 7.30
C LEU A 272 -12.29 1.27 7.05
#